data_e9ff4bf75078522d7688e3f0f041630c
#
_entry.id   e9ff4bf75078522d7688e3f0f041630c
#
_cell.length_a   1.000
_cell.length_b   1.000
_cell.length_c   1.000
_cell.angle_alpha   90.00
_cell.angle_beta   90.00
_cell.angle_gamma   90.00
#
_symmetry.space_group_name_H-M   'P 1'
#
loop_
_entity.id
_entity.type
_entity.pdbx_description
1 polymer ?
#
loop_
_entity_poly.entity_id
_entity_poly.type
_entity_poly.pdbx_seq_one_letter_code
_entity_poly.pdbx_strand_id
1 'polypeptide(L)'
;MLNFLARRIAQIVPTLFFVSVLIFSLQQLLPGDPALVMAGEERDPAVIEQIRQQYRLDQPIPVQYVYWLKGVLSGNFGESLRNKMPVRELIAQKLPVTLQLGSMAFLFAFLIGVPAGIVSAVKKGTAWDYGASLFALWGLSTPNFWLGILMIFLFSIELGWLPASGYVPLTENWRASLAATIMPAFVLGNAISAILMRHTRSAMLQVLESDYVRTARAKGLSERSVILKHAMRNALTPIITLGALELGTLLSGAVLTEQIFSIPGFGKLIVDAVFNRDYAVVQGVVLVTATVYITLNLVADVAYILVNPRLRG
;
A
#
# COMPACT_ATOMS: atom_id res chain seq x y z
N MET A 1 26.81 6.52 -0.81
CA MET A 1 25.42 6.91 -0.50
C MET A 1 24.83 7.90 -1.51
N LEU A 2 25.51 9.03 -1.79
CA LEU A 2 25.02 10.04 -2.75
C LEU A 2 24.83 9.46 -4.17
N ASN A 3 25.84 8.73 -4.68
CA ASN A 3 25.76 8.08 -6.00
C ASN A 3 24.65 7.02 -6.09
N PHE A 4 24.36 6.32 -5.01
CA PHE A 4 23.27 5.36 -4.97
C PHE A 4 21.92 6.09 -5.07
N LEU A 5 21.70 7.13 -4.24
CA LEU A 5 20.48 7.94 -4.29
C LEU A 5 20.30 8.62 -5.65
N ALA A 6 21.35 9.20 -6.21
CA ALA A 6 21.33 9.82 -7.54
C ALA A 6 20.91 8.81 -8.62
N ARG A 7 21.45 7.58 -8.58
CA ARG A 7 21.08 6.51 -9.52
C ARG A 7 19.64 6.07 -9.34
N ARG A 8 19.14 5.97 -8.10
CA ARG A 8 17.74 5.62 -7.81
C ARG A 8 16.79 6.72 -8.29
N ILE A 9 17.09 7.99 -8.00
CA ILE A 9 16.30 9.13 -8.49
C ILE A 9 16.31 9.17 -10.02
N ALA A 10 17.46 8.93 -10.65
CA ALA A 10 17.54 8.86 -12.12
C ALA A 10 16.69 7.74 -12.73
N GLN A 11 16.44 6.64 -12.01
CA GLN A 11 15.56 5.55 -12.45
C GLN A 11 14.06 5.90 -12.29
N ILE A 12 13.70 6.81 -11.37
CA ILE A 12 12.32 7.24 -11.15
C ILE A 12 11.77 7.96 -12.39
N VAL A 13 12.56 8.83 -13.00
CA VAL A 13 12.11 9.64 -14.14
C VAL A 13 11.66 8.78 -15.33
N PRO A 14 12.47 7.84 -15.87
CA PRO A 14 12.00 6.97 -16.95
C PRO A 14 10.83 6.08 -16.54
N THR A 15 10.80 5.59 -15.29
CA THR A 15 9.68 4.77 -14.81
C THR A 15 8.37 5.55 -14.83
N LEU A 16 8.35 6.77 -14.26
CA LEU A 16 7.16 7.62 -14.30
C LEU A 16 6.77 8.03 -15.73
N PHE A 17 7.75 8.26 -16.59
CA PHE A 17 7.51 8.53 -18.01
C PHE A 17 6.81 7.34 -18.68
N PHE A 18 7.32 6.13 -18.54
CA PHE A 18 6.69 4.94 -19.12
C PHE A 18 5.30 4.68 -18.53
N VAL A 19 5.10 4.86 -17.22
CA VAL A 19 3.79 4.76 -16.58
C VAL A 19 2.83 5.80 -17.16
N SER A 20 3.27 7.04 -17.35
CA SER A 20 2.43 8.11 -17.91
C SER A 20 2.02 7.82 -19.37
N VAL A 21 2.94 7.31 -20.20
CA VAL A 21 2.64 6.88 -21.57
C VAL A 21 1.66 5.72 -21.56
N LEU A 22 1.89 4.72 -20.69
CA LEU A 22 1.05 3.53 -20.61
C LEU A 22 -0.39 3.90 -20.22
N ILE A 23 -0.57 4.67 -19.13
CA ILE A 23 -1.92 5.03 -18.64
C ILE A 23 -2.68 5.89 -19.65
N PHE A 24 -1.99 6.84 -20.29
CA PHE A 24 -2.58 7.65 -21.34
C PHE A 24 -2.99 6.79 -22.57
N SER A 25 -2.13 5.85 -22.99
CA SER A 25 -2.39 4.98 -24.12
C SER A 25 -3.52 3.99 -23.83
N LEU A 26 -3.59 3.42 -22.64
CA LEU A 26 -4.67 2.50 -22.22
C LEU A 26 -6.04 3.18 -22.28
N GLN A 27 -6.11 4.47 -21.95
CA GLN A 27 -7.34 5.24 -22.07
C GLN A 27 -7.83 5.31 -23.52
N GLN A 28 -6.92 5.48 -24.49
CA GLN A 28 -7.26 5.53 -25.91
C GLN A 28 -7.79 4.20 -26.48
N LEU A 29 -7.52 3.09 -25.79
CA LEU A 29 -7.99 1.75 -26.16
C LEU A 29 -9.39 1.43 -25.61
N LEU A 30 -9.92 2.27 -24.70
CA LEU A 30 -11.25 2.05 -24.15
C LEU A 30 -12.32 2.35 -25.23
N PRO A 31 -13.34 1.47 -25.40
CA PRO A 31 -14.38 1.68 -26.39
C PRO A 31 -15.27 2.87 -26.00
N GLY A 32 -15.49 3.77 -26.95
CA GLY A 32 -16.36 4.94 -26.82
C GLY A 32 -15.63 6.24 -27.13
N ASP A 33 -16.39 7.26 -27.53
CA ASP A 33 -15.87 8.62 -27.74
C ASP A 33 -15.82 9.36 -26.39
N PRO A 34 -14.63 9.79 -25.94
CA PRO A 34 -14.51 10.54 -24.69
C PRO A 34 -15.40 11.79 -24.65
N ALA A 35 -15.58 12.48 -25.78
CA ALA A 35 -16.43 13.66 -25.85
C ALA A 35 -17.90 13.34 -25.56
N LEU A 36 -18.39 12.19 -26.05
CA LEU A 36 -19.74 11.70 -25.76
C LEU A 36 -19.92 11.35 -24.27
N VAL A 37 -18.92 10.72 -23.66
CA VAL A 37 -18.95 10.37 -22.24
C VAL A 37 -18.97 11.66 -21.38
N MET A 38 -18.21 12.68 -21.79
CA MET A 38 -18.16 13.98 -21.11
C MET A 38 -19.45 14.78 -21.25
N ALA A 39 -20.12 14.68 -22.40
CA ALA A 39 -21.40 15.33 -22.65
C ALA A 39 -22.55 14.72 -21.81
N GLY A 40 -22.40 13.46 -21.36
CA GLY A 40 -23.43 12.79 -20.55
C GLY A 40 -24.71 12.54 -21.31
N GLU A 41 -25.82 13.07 -20.80
CA GLU A 41 -27.14 12.98 -21.43
C GLU A 41 -27.34 13.99 -22.55
N GLU A 42 -26.55 15.05 -22.58
CA GLU A 42 -26.56 16.08 -23.61
C GLU A 42 -25.99 15.51 -24.91
N ARG A 43 -26.81 15.38 -25.93
CA ARG A 43 -26.41 14.79 -27.23
C ARG A 43 -26.43 15.81 -28.37
N ASP A 44 -26.43 17.10 -28.02
CA ASP A 44 -26.31 18.13 -29.05
C ASP A 44 -24.92 18.05 -29.71
N PRO A 45 -24.86 17.84 -31.05
CA PRO A 45 -23.60 17.79 -31.78
C PRO A 45 -22.71 19.02 -31.58
N ALA A 46 -23.31 20.21 -31.37
CA ALA A 46 -22.57 21.44 -31.12
C ALA A 46 -21.85 21.41 -29.76
N VAL A 47 -22.52 20.90 -28.71
CA VAL A 47 -21.93 20.74 -27.39
C VAL A 47 -20.80 19.69 -27.39
N ILE A 48 -21.01 18.57 -28.06
CA ILE A 48 -19.99 17.52 -28.20
C ILE A 48 -18.75 18.07 -28.91
N GLU A 49 -18.93 18.86 -29.97
CA GLU A 49 -17.81 19.45 -30.72
C GLU A 49 -17.07 20.50 -29.87
N GLN A 50 -17.79 21.31 -29.08
CA GLN A 50 -17.16 22.22 -28.11
C GLN A 50 -16.32 21.49 -27.06
N ILE A 51 -16.83 20.39 -26.51
CA ILE A 51 -16.09 19.53 -25.58
C ILE A 51 -14.84 18.98 -26.26
N ARG A 52 -14.96 18.49 -27.50
CA ARG A 52 -13.84 17.95 -28.26
C ARG A 52 -12.72 18.97 -28.46
N GLN A 53 -13.08 20.21 -28.81
CA GLN A 53 -12.12 21.32 -28.93
C GLN A 53 -11.56 21.76 -27.59
N GLN A 54 -12.38 21.90 -26.56
CA GLN A 54 -11.96 22.31 -25.22
C GLN A 54 -10.94 21.35 -24.63
N TYR A 55 -11.14 20.03 -24.78
CA TYR A 55 -10.25 19.00 -24.29
C TYR A 55 -9.22 18.53 -25.31
N ARG A 56 -9.17 19.19 -26.49
CA ARG A 56 -8.23 18.93 -27.59
C ARG A 56 -8.29 17.48 -28.12
N LEU A 57 -9.44 16.86 -28.05
CA LEU A 57 -9.66 15.50 -28.53
C LEU A 57 -9.64 15.41 -30.07
N ASP A 58 -9.70 16.55 -30.74
CA ASP A 58 -9.53 16.75 -32.19
C ASP A 58 -8.06 16.67 -32.64
N GLN A 59 -7.11 16.80 -31.71
CA GLN A 59 -5.69 16.84 -32.02
C GLN A 59 -5.09 15.41 -32.13
N PRO A 60 -3.95 15.24 -32.82
CA PRO A 60 -3.23 13.96 -32.85
C PRO A 60 -2.85 13.48 -31.44
N ILE A 61 -2.93 12.16 -31.19
CA ILE A 61 -2.67 11.54 -29.87
C ILE A 61 -1.36 12.02 -29.21
N PRO A 62 -0.21 12.15 -29.92
CA PRO A 62 1.00 12.67 -29.28
C PRO A 62 0.88 14.10 -28.76
N VAL A 63 0.08 14.92 -29.45
CA VAL A 63 -0.17 16.32 -29.03
C VAL A 63 -1.05 16.33 -27.78
N GLN A 64 -2.11 15.51 -27.74
CA GLN A 64 -2.96 15.35 -26.56
C GLN A 64 -2.14 14.90 -25.36
N TYR A 65 -1.23 13.92 -25.52
CA TYR A 65 -0.34 13.44 -24.47
C TYR A 65 0.55 14.55 -23.90
N VAL A 66 1.18 15.34 -24.77
CA VAL A 66 2.06 16.46 -24.33
C VAL A 66 1.29 17.50 -23.52
N TYR A 67 0.05 17.85 -23.96
CA TYR A 67 -0.79 18.77 -23.20
C TYR A 67 -1.23 18.22 -21.86
N TRP A 68 -1.67 16.98 -21.83
CA TRP A 68 -2.01 16.29 -20.59
C TRP A 68 -0.81 16.23 -19.63
N LEU A 69 0.36 15.82 -20.12
CA LEU A 69 1.57 15.74 -19.31
C LEU A 69 2.00 17.10 -18.75
N LYS A 70 1.91 18.16 -19.53
CA LYS A 70 2.15 19.53 -19.05
C LYS A 70 1.18 19.93 -17.92
N GLY A 71 -0.09 19.57 -18.06
CA GLY A 71 -1.09 19.75 -17.02
C GLY A 71 -0.70 19.03 -15.73
N VAL A 72 -0.37 17.72 -15.83
CA VAL A 72 0.06 16.91 -14.70
C VAL A 72 1.29 17.50 -14.00
N LEU A 73 2.31 17.91 -14.75
CA LEU A 73 3.52 18.51 -14.20
C LEU A 73 3.27 19.87 -13.50
N SER A 74 2.21 20.58 -13.88
CA SER A 74 1.76 21.80 -13.19
C SER A 74 0.79 21.54 -12.04
N GLY A 75 0.49 20.27 -11.72
CA GLY A 75 -0.44 19.85 -10.66
C GLY A 75 -1.91 19.88 -11.05
N ASN A 76 -2.20 20.06 -12.34
CA ASN A 76 -3.55 19.96 -12.90
C ASN A 76 -3.77 18.59 -13.50
N PHE A 77 -4.51 17.72 -12.78
CA PHE A 77 -4.89 16.38 -13.21
C PHE A 77 -6.25 16.33 -13.95
N GLY A 78 -6.83 17.53 -14.24
CA GLY A 78 -8.17 17.63 -14.80
C GLY A 78 -9.28 17.60 -13.75
N GLU A 79 -10.50 17.45 -14.24
CA GLU A 79 -11.71 17.40 -13.42
C GLU A 79 -12.43 16.06 -13.60
N SER A 80 -13.04 15.57 -12.51
CA SER A 80 -13.90 14.40 -12.54
C SER A 80 -15.12 14.65 -13.42
N LEU A 81 -15.42 13.71 -14.30
CA LEU A 81 -16.59 13.79 -15.17
C LEU A 81 -17.90 13.66 -14.38
N ARG A 82 -17.86 12.93 -13.26
CA ARG A 82 -19.04 12.61 -12.45
C ARG A 82 -19.47 13.76 -11.54
N ASN A 83 -18.52 14.29 -10.74
CA ASN A 83 -18.84 15.26 -9.70
C ASN A 83 -18.27 16.66 -9.97
N LYS A 84 -17.63 16.85 -11.12
CA LYS A 84 -17.03 18.12 -11.56
C LYS A 84 -16.00 18.70 -10.58
N MET A 85 -15.47 17.86 -9.68
CA MET A 85 -14.42 18.27 -8.75
C MET A 85 -13.03 18.13 -9.39
N PRO A 86 -12.09 19.03 -9.08
CA PRO A 86 -10.70 18.85 -9.47
C PRO A 86 -10.14 17.53 -8.94
N VAL A 87 -9.52 16.74 -9.82
CA VAL A 87 -8.95 15.41 -9.45
C VAL A 87 -7.93 15.52 -8.34
N ARG A 88 -7.15 16.63 -8.31
CA ARG A 88 -6.20 16.92 -7.23
C ARG A 88 -6.86 16.94 -5.86
N GLU A 89 -8.06 17.52 -5.75
CA GLU A 89 -8.79 17.58 -4.48
C GLU A 89 -9.31 16.21 -4.06
N LEU A 90 -9.83 15.43 -5.01
CA LEU A 90 -10.25 14.05 -4.74
C LEU A 90 -9.08 13.21 -4.22
N ILE A 91 -7.91 13.33 -4.84
CA ILE A 91 -6.68 12.65 -4.40
C ILE A 91 -6.30 13.10 -3.00
N ALA A 92 -6.26 14.41 -2.74
CA ALA A 92 -5.90 14.97 -1.44
C ALA A 92 -6.84 14.52 -0.30
N GLN A 93 -8.12 14.30 -0.60
CA GLN A 93 -9.09 13.80 0.38
C GLN A 93 -8.98 12.30 0.62
N LYS A 94 -8.70 11.50 -0.42
CA LYS A 94 -8.78 10.03 -0.37
C LYS A 94 -7.45 9.35 -0.03
N LEU A 95 -6.33 9.90 -0.48
CA LEU A 95 -5.01 9.33 -0.25
C LEU A 95 -4.65 9.21 1.25
N PRO A 96 -4.90 10.22 2.12
CA PRO A 96 -4.62 10.10 3.55
C PRO A 96 -5.38 8.95 4.23
N VAL A 97 -6.60 8.65 3.78
CA VAL A 97 -7.41 7.54 4.31
C VAL A 97 -6.72 6.20 4.06
N THR A 98 -6.28 5.96 2.83
CA THR A 98 -5.53 4.73 2.47
C THR A 98 -4.18 4.66 3.16
N LEU A 99 -3.47 5.79 3.28
CA LEU A 99 -2.20 5.83 4.01
C LEU A 99 -2.37 5.54 5.50
N GLN A 100 -3.42 6.04 6.13
CA GLN A 100 -3.75 5.69 7.52
C GLN A 100 -4.01 4.20 7.65
N LEU A 101 -4.87 3.63 6.80
CA LEU A 101 -5.20 2.22 6.80
C LEU A 101 -3.95 1.34 6.58
N GLY A 102 -3.13 1.68 5.58
CA GLY A 102 -1.90 0.98 5.28
C GLY A 102 -0.88 1.04 6.43
N SER A 103 -0.74 2.21 7.07
CA SER A 103 0.14 2.38 8.21
C SER A 103 -0.29 1.55 9.42
N MET A 104 -1.60 1.50 9.69
CA MET A 104 -2.16 0.66 10.76
C MET A 104 -1.99 -0.83 10.43
N ALA A 105 -2.25 -1.24 9.20
CA ALA A 105 -2.07 -2.62 8.75
C ALA A 105 -0.60 -3.05 8.89
N PHE A 106 0.33 -2.19 8.50
CA PHE A 106 1.76 -2.44 8.67
C PHE A 106 2.16 -2.56 10.13
N LEU A 107 1.65 -1.67 10.98
CA LEU A 107 1.89 -1.74 12.43
C LEU A 107 1.38 -3.06 13.02
N PHE A 108 0.18 -3.49 12.68
CA PHE A 108 -0.35 -4.80 13.08
C PHE A 108 0.51 -5.94 12.59
N ALA A 109 0.89 -5.92 11.31
CA ALA A 109 1.74 -6.96 10.73
C ALA A 109 3.08 -7.08 11.47
N PHE A 110 3.68 -5.95 11.82
CA PHE A 110 4.95 -5.92 12.54
C PHE A 110 4.81 -6.37 13.99
N LEU A 111 3.79 -5.86 14.72
CA LEU A 111 3.54 -6.17 16.12
C LEU A 111 3.13 -7.63 16.35
N ILE A 112 2.53 -8.29 15.38
CA ILE A 112 2.14 -9.70 15.47
C ILE A 112 3.22 -10.60 14.85
N GLY A 113 3.64 -10.31 13.62
CA GLY A 113 4.52 -11.19 12.85
C GLY A 113 5.92 -11.32 13.46
N VAL A 114 6.53 -10.18 13.83
CA VAL A 114 7.91 -10.22 14.36
C VAL A 114 8.00 -10.93 15.72
N PRO A 115 7.19 -10.61 16.73
CA PRO A 115 7.22 -11.35 18.00
C PRO A 115 6.89 -12.83 17.84
N ALA A 116 5.89 -13.18 17.00
CA ALA A 116 5.55 -14.57 16.73
C ALA A 116 6.73 -15.33 16.09
N GLY A 117 7.45 -14.71 15.15
CA GLY A 117 8.64 -15.28 14.53
C GLY A 117 9.81 -15.47 15.51
N ILE A 118 10.03 -14.51 16.41
CA ILE A 118 11.04 -14.62 17.47
C ILE A 118 10.71 -15.79 18.42
N VAL A 119 9.46 -15.85 18.90
CA VAL A 119 9.00 -16.93 19.80
C VAL A 119 9.13 -18.28 19.13
N SER A 120 8.72 -18.40 17.87
CA SER A 120 8.83 -19.61 17.08
C SER A 120 10.29 -20.08 16.95
N ALA A 121 11.24 -19.18 16.67
CA ALA A 121 12.65 -19.50 16.53
C ALA A 121 13.28 -19.93 17.87
N VAL A 122 13.01 -19.19 18.94
CA VAL A 122 13.57 -19.46 20.28
C VAL A 122 13.01 -20.77 20.86
N LYS A 123 11.75 -21.08 20.55
CA LYS A 123 11.05 -22.29 21.01
C LYS A 123 10.93 -23.35 19.91
N LYS A 124 11.95 -23.46 19.03
CA LYS A 124 11.99 -24.40 17.90
C LYS A 124 11.60 -25.84 18.33
N GLY A 125 10.70 -26.46 17.60
CA GLY A 125 10.23 -27.82 17.83
C GLY A 125 9.23 -28.00 19.00
N THR A 126 8.76 -26.89 19.59
CA THR A 126 7.72 -26.92 20.64
C THR A 126 6.34 -26.56 20.10
N ALA A 127 5.30 -26.71 20.92
CA ALA A 127 3.94 -26.28 20.57
C ALA A 127 3.84 -24.80 20.15
N TRP A 128 4.68 -23.93 20.71
CA TRP A 128 4.76 -22.51 20.31
C TRP A 128 5.26 -22.32 18.89
N ASP A 129 6.23 -23.09 18.45
CA ASP A 129 6.75 -23.07 17.08
C ASP A 129 5.69 -23.59 16.09
N TYR A 130 5.03 -24.69 16.43
CA TYR A 130 3.96 -25.23 15.59
C TYR A 130 2.75 -24.29 15.52
N GLY A 131 2.32 -23.70 16.65
CA GLY A 131 1.22 -22.75 16.71
C GLY A 131 1.49 -21.49 15.88
N ALA A 132 2.69 -20.90 16.00
CA ALA A 132 3.08 -19.76 15.17
C ALA A 132 3.17 -20.13 13.68
N SER A 133 3.65 -21.32 13.35
CA SER A 133 3.70 -21.80 11.95
C SER A 133 2.31 -22.04 11.37
N LEU A 134 1.38 -22.59 12.15
CA LEU A 134 -0.03 -22.74 11.75
C LEU A 134 -0.69 -21.38 11.55
N PHE A 135 -0.45 -20.40 12.43
CA PHE A 135 -0.91 -19.03 12.26
C PHE A 135 -0.40 -18.41 10.96
N ALA A 136 0.88 -18.59 10.64
CA ALA A 136 1.45 -18.10 9.39
C ALA A 136 0.84 -18.79 8.15
N LEU A 137 0.63 -20.10 8.21
CA LEU A 137 -0.04 -20.83 7.12
C LEU A 137 -1.47 -20.36 6.93
N TRP A 138 -2.22 -20.20 8.01
CA TRP A 138 -3.58 -19.68 7.98
C TRP A 138 -3.62 -18.25 7.39
N GLY A 139 -2.73 -17.35 7.84
CA GLY A 139 -2.68 -15.98 7.36
C GLY A 139 -2.36 -15.86 5.86
N LEU A 140 -1.52 -16.75 5.31
CA LEU A 140 -1.21 -16.79 3.89
C LEU A 140 -2.30 -17.44 3.04
N SER A 141 -3.01 -18.40 3.60
CA SER A 141 -4.02 -19.19 2.88
C SER A 141 -5.40 -18.53 2.90
N THR A 142 -5.64 -17.60 3.83
CA THR A 142 -6.94 -16.98 4.01
C THR A 142 -7.09 -15.78 3.07
N PRO A 143 -8.09 -15.77 2.16
CA PRO A 143 -8.34 -14.61 1.31
C PRO A 143 -8.77 -13.40 2.14
N ASN A 144 -8.18 -12.23 1.91
CA ASN A 144 -8.47 -11.01 2.67
C ASN A 144 -9.96 -10.63 2.64
N PHE A 145 -10.61 -10.78 1.48
CA PHE A 145 -12.02 -10.44 1.37
C PHE A 145 -12.91 -11.35 2.24
N TRP A 146 -12.62 -12.64 2.28
CA TRP A 146 -13.33 -13.60 3.08
C TRP A 146 -13.13 -13.33 4.59
N LEU A 147 -11.89 -13.08 4.99
CA LEU A 147 -11.57 -12.68 6.37
C LEU A 147 -12.32 -11.41 6.77
N GLY A 148 -12.38 -10.40 5.87
CA GLY A 148 -13.10 -9.15 6.10
C GLY A 148 -14.58 -9.39 6.37
N ILE A 149 -15.25 -10.21 5.55
CA ILE A 149 -16.67 -10.57 5.72
C ILE A 149 -16.89 -11.30 7.05
N LEU A 150 -16.04 -12.26 7.40
CA LEU A 150 -16.13 -12.97 8.68
C LEU A 150 -15.94 -12.05 9.88
N MET A 151 -15.02 -11.10 9.80
CA MET A 151 -14.82 -10.13 10.87
C MET A 151 -16.01 -9.18 11.04
N ILE A 152 -16.60 -8.71 9.94
CA ILE A 152 -17.86 -7.93 9.99
C ILE A 152 -18.96 -8.76 10.64
N PHE A 153 -19.15 -10.00 10.19
CA PHE A 153 -20.17 -10.88 10.75
C PHE A 153 -19.98 -11.06 12.26
N LEU A 154 -18.77 -11.45 12.70
CA LEU A 154 -18.53 -11.73 14.12
C LEU A 154 -18.54 -10.46 14.99
N PHE A 155 -17.73 -9.45 14.64
CA PHE A 155 -17.49 -8.30 15.53
C PHE A 155 -18.51 -7.20 15.39
N SER A 156 -19.20 -7.09 14.26
CA SER A 156 -20.16 -6.03 14.02
C SER A 156 -21.60 -6.52 14.17
N ILE A 157 -21.95 -7.68 13.60
CA ILE A 157 -23.33 -8.18 13.59
C ILE A 157 -23.62 -8.97 14.89
N GLU A 158 -22.80 -9.98 15.20
CA GLU A 158 -23.05 -10.86 16.36
C GLU A 158 -22.69 -10.19 17.69
N LEU A 159 -21.53 -9.55 17.79
CA LEU A 159 -21.04 -8.98 19.03
C LEU A 159 -21.39 -7.49 19.20
N GLY A 160 -21.65 -6.77 18.11
CA GLY A 160 -21.95 -5.33 18.15
C GLY A 160 -20.81 -4.46 18.69
N TRP A 161 -19.55 -4.93 18.62
CA TRP A 161 -18.39 -4.22 19.21
C TRP A 161 -17.81 -3.16 18.31
N LEU A 162 -17.81 -3.39 17.00
CA LEU A 162 -17.13 -2.55 16.02
C LEU A 162 -18.07 -2.23 14.84
N PRO A 163 -17.96 -1.06 14.22
CA PRO A 163 -18.79 -0.72 13.07
C PRO A 163 -18.44 -1.59 11.84
N ALA A 164 -19.48 -2.02 11.11
CA ALA A 164 -19.33 -2.85 9.91
C ALA A 164 -18.65 -2.09 8.75
N SER A 165 -18.84 -0.78 8.69
CA SER A 165 -18.42 0.05 7.55
C SER A 165 -18.25 1.50 7.96
N GLY A 166 -17.64 2.28 7.07
CA GLY A 166 -17.46 3.71 7.24
C GLY A 166 -16.05 4.10 7.70
N TYR A 167 -15.84 5.40 7.80
CA TYR A 167 -14.55 5.99 8.17
C TYR A 167 -14.79 7.29 8.95
N VAL A 168 -14.01 7.48 9.99
CA VAL A 168 -13.94 8.72 10.75
C VAL A 168 -12.50 9.20 10.76
N PRO A 169 -12.22 10.46 10.39
CA PRO A 169 -10.86 11.01 10.45
C PRO A 169 -10.27 10.97 11.87
N LEU A 170 -8.99 10.65 11.97
CA LEU A 170 -8.27 10.67 13.27
C LEU A 170 -8.35 12.03 13.96
N THR A 171 -8.41 13.10 13.17
CA THR A 171 -8.47 14.50 13.64
C THR A 171 -9.80 14.88 14.25
N GLU A 172 -10.89 14.19 13.88
CA GLU A 172 -12.24 14.45 14.41
C GLU A 172 -12.48 13.65 15.70
N ASN A 173 -12.28 12.34 15.63
CA ASN A 173 -12.49 11.46 16.77
C ASN A 173 -11.57 10.23 16.64
N TRP A 174 -10.47 10.22 17.37
CA TRP A 174 -9.48 9.14 17.31
C TRP A 174 -10.05 7.77 17.75
N ARG A 175 -11.00 7.73 18.73
CA ARG A 175 -11.60 6.46 19.20
C ARG A 175 -12.53 5.87 18.13
N ALA A 176 -13.39 6.69 17.55
CA ALA A 176 -14.27 6.28 16.45
C ALA A 176 -13.46 5.89 15.20
N SER A 177 -12.38 6.63 14.90
CA SER A 177 -11.47 6.31 13.81
C SER A 177 -10.81 4.95 14.01
N LEU A 178 -10.25 4.68 15.20
CA LEU A 178 -9.67 3.37 15.52
C LEU A 178 -10.71 2.26 15.45
N ALA A 179 -11.90 2.46 16.02
CA ALA A 179 -12.98 1.46 15.96
C ALA A 179 -13.36 1.11 14.51
N ALA A 180 -13.43 2.10 13.62
CA ALA A 180 -13.79 1.90 12.22
C ALA A 180 -12.64 1.26 11.39
N THR A 181 -11.38 1.44 11.80
CA THR A 181 -10.23 1.02 10.99
C THR A 181 -9.50 -0.22 11.51
N ILE A 182 -9.77 -0.69 12.74
CA ILE A 182 -9.07 -1.82 13.35
C ILE A 182 -9.29 -3.15 12.59
N MET A 183 -10.55 -3.47 12.23
CA MET A 183 -10.86 -4.67 11.45
C MET A 183 -10.23 -4.63 10.05
N PRO A 184 -10.44 -3.58 9.23
CA PRO A 184 -9.83 -3.50 7.92
C PRO A 184 -8.29 -3.46 7.97
N ALA A 185 -7.69 -2.81 8.98
CA ALA A 185 -6.24 -2.83 9.16
C ALA A 185 -5.70 -4.22 9.51
N PHE A 186 -6.40 -4.98 10.34
CA PHE A 186 -6.05 -6.36 10.65
C PHE A 186 -6.16 -7.25 9.42
N VAL A 187 -7.26 -7.16 8.68
CA VAL A 187 -7.46 -7.93 7.42
C VAL A 187 -6.33 -7.67 6.43
N LEU A 188 -6.00 -6.40 6.21
CA LEU A 188 -4.95 -6.00 5.28
C LEU A 188 -3.56 -6.43 5.76
N GLY A 189 -3.30 -6.34 7.08
CA GLY A 189 -2.01 -6.69 7.68
C GLY A 189 -1.81 -8.20 7.92
N ASN A 190 -2.86 -9.02 7.86
CA ASN A 190 -2.81 -10.45 8.21
C ASN A 190 -1.79 -11.24 7.36
N ALA A 191 -1.88 -11.14 6.04
CA ALA A 191 -0.96 -11.84 5.13
C ALA A 191 0.50 -11.37 5.33
N ILE A 192 0.70 -10.06 5.52
CA ILE A 192 2.04 -9.47 5.76
C ILE A 192 2.59 -9.95 7.10
N SER A 193 1.76 -10.07 8.15
CA SER A 193 2.18 -10.59 9.44
C SER A 193 2.71 -12.03 9.33
N ALA A 194 2.05 -12.85 8.53
CA ALA A 194 2.46 -14.21 8.24
C ALA A 194 3.81 -14.29 7.49
N ILE A 195 4.01 -13.41 6.50
CA ILE A 195 5.28 -13.26 5.78
C ILE A 195 6.39 -12.84 6.74
N LEU A 196 6.17 -11.78 7.52
CA LEU A 196 7.13 -11.27 8.49
C LEU A 196 7.48 -12.34 9.55
N MET A 197 6.50 -13.08 10.06
CA MET A 197 6.71 -14.16 11.01
C MET A 197 7.68 -15.22 10.47
N ARG A 198 7.46 -15.72 9.27
CA ARG A 198 8.30 -16.74 8.64
C ARG A 198 9.73 -16.28 8.41
N HIS A 199 9.89 -15.06 7.88
CA HIS A 199 11.21 -14.46 7.66
C HIS A 199 11.93 -14.15 8.97
N THR A 200 11.22 -13.66 9.99
CA THR A 200 11.78 -13.44 11.33
C THR A 200 12.27 -14.74 11.94
N ARG A 201 11.46 -15.81 11.86
CA ARG A 201 11.86 -17.13 12.34
C ARG A 201 13.15 -17.62 11.64
N SER A 202 13.21 -17.54 10.33
CA SER A 202 14.38 -17.97 9.56
C SER A 202 15.64 -17.17 9.91
N ALA A 203 15.54 -15.84 9.94
CA ALA A 203 16.65 -14.96 10.29
C ALA A 203 17.13 -15.19 11.73
N MET A 204 16.20 -15.35 12.68
CA MET A 204 16.54 -15.65 14.08
C MET A 204 17.24 -16.98 14.25
N LEU A 205 16.80 -18.06 13.56
CA LEU A 205 17.45 -19.36 13.63
C LEU A 205 18.89 -19.30 13.15
N GLN A 206 19.15 -18.63 12.01
CA GLN A 206 20.52 -18.46 11.51
C GLN A 206 21.41 -17.70 12.50
N VAL A 207 20.89 -16.64 13.08
CA VAL A 207 21.63 -15.80 14.03
C VAL A 207 21.90 -16.54 15.34
N LEU A 208 20.93 -17.28 15.86
CA LEU A 208 21.07 -18.02 17.14
C LEU A 208 22.15 -19.12 17.08
N GLU A 209 22.48 -19.62 15.90
CA GLU A 209 23.53 -20.61 15.65
C GLU A 209 24.93 -19.98 15.43
N SER A 210 25.05 -18.67 15.37
CA SER A 210 26.31 -17.97 15.09
C SER A 210 27.28 -17.97 16.28
N ASP A 211 28.61 -17.93 15.99
CA ASP A 211 29.66 -18.01 16.99
C ASP A 211 29.66 -16.87 18.02
N TYR A 212 29.28 -15.68 17.60
CA TYR A 212 29.20 -14.55 18.54
C TYR A 212 28.05 -14.71 19.56
N VAL A 213 26.97 -15.41 19.18
CA VAL A 213 25.88 -15.74 20.11
C VAL A 213 26.33 -16.85 21.06
N ARG A 214 27.08 -17.85 20.59
CA ARG A 214 27.71 -18.87 21.46
C ARG A 214 28.67 -18.21 22.45
N THR A 215 29.49 -17.28 22.00
CA THR A 215 30.40 -16.51 22.87
C THR A 215 29.65 -15.69 23.91
N ALA A 216 28.53 -15.07 23.55
CA ALA A 216 27.70 -14.32 24.51
C ALA A 216 27.14 -15.23 25.62
N ARG A 217 26.69 -16.45 25.26
CA ARG A 217 26.24 -17.46 26.24
C ARG A 217 27.41 -17.96 27.11
N ALA A 218 28.57 -18.21 26.52
CA ALA A 218 29.76 -18.65 27.26
C ALA A 218 30.24 -17.59 28.28
N LYS A 219 30.00 -16.30 28.04
CA LYS A 219 30.24 -15.20 28.99
C LYS A 219 29.20 -15.08 30.09
N GLY A 220 28.23 -16.00 30.18
CA GLY A 220 27.20 -16.02 31.24
C GLY A 220 26.10 -14.98 31.08
N LEU A 221 25.90 -14.42 29.88
CA LEU A 221 24.79 -13.50 29.66
C LEU A 221 23.45 -14.23 29.73
N SER A 222 22.44 -13.59 30.32
CA SER A 222 21.08 -14.12 30.40
C SER A 222 20.49 -14.34 28.98
N GLU A 223 19.71 -15.41 28.79
CA GLU A 223 19.10 -15.75 27.48
C GLU A 223 18.26 -14.59 26.93
N ARG A 224 17.55 -13.85 27.77
CA ARG A 224 16.82 -12.64 27.37
C ARG A 224 17.76 -11.59 26.76
N SER A 225 18.93 -11.36 27.34
CA SER A 225 19.92 -10.42 26.82
C SER A 225 20.52 -10.94 25.51
N VAL A 226 20.82 -12.22 25.43
CA VAL A 226 21.33 -12.85 24.19
C VAL A 226 20.32 -12.70 23.05
N ILE A 227 19.05 -12.97 23.29
CA ILE A 227 18.00 -12.87 22.28
C ILE A 227 17.77 -11.40 21.87
N LEU A 228 17.46 -10.52 22.82
CA LEU A 228 17.01 -9.16 22.53
C LEU A 228 18.14 -8.21 22.12
N LYS A 229 19.34 -8.34 22.66
CA LYS A 229 20.46 -7.42 22.37
C LYS A 229 21.40 -7.96 21.31
N HIS A 230 21.69 -9.26 21.31
CA HIS A 230 22.71 -9.83 20.42
C HIS A 230 22.09 -10.46 19.16
N ALA A 231 21.07 -11.30 19.30
CA ALA A 231 20.47 -11.99 18.15
C ALA A 231 19.52 -11.09 17.35
N MET A 232 18.54 -10.48 18.02
CA MET A 232 17.48 -9.70 17.35
C MET A 232 18.04 -8.52 16.53
N ARG A 233 19.06 -7.83 17.04
CA ARG A 233 19.66 -6.70 16.34
C ARG A 233 20.16 -7.07 14.93
N ASN A 234 20.74 -8.25 14.77
CA ASN A 234 21.24 -8.71 13.47
C ASN A 234 20.13 -9.37 12.63
N ALA A 235 19.22 -10.08 13.30
CA ALA A 235 18.08 -10.70 12.63
C ALA A 235 17.06 -9.69 12.08
N LEU A 236 16.91 -8.49 12.68
CA LEU A 236 15.99 -7.46 12.22
C LEU A 236 16.39 -6.81 10.90
N THR A 237 17.67 -6.82 10.53
CA THR A 237 18.14 -6.21 9.27
C THR A 237 17.36 -6.68 8.04
N PRO A 238 17.27 -7.99 7.72
CA PRO A 238 16.48 -8.47 6.60
C PRO A 238 14.97 -8.27 6.79
N ILE A 239 14.48 -8.25 8.03
CA ILE A 239 13.06 -8.08 8.35
C ILE A 239 12.61 -6.65 8.05
N ILE A 240 13.41 -5.63 8.43
CA ILE A 240 13.12 -4.23 8.14
C ILE A 240 13.10 -4.01 6.62
N THR A 241 14.04 -4.61 5.89
CA THR A 241 14.09 -4.54 4.43
C THR A 241 12.83 -5.13 3.80
N LEU A 242 12.45 -6.34 4.23
CA LEU A 242 11.24 -7.00 3.74
C LEU A 242 10.00 -6.19 4.09
N GLY A 243 9.87 -5.73 5.34
CA GLY A 243 8.76 -4.89 5.77
C GLY A 243 8.62 -3.63 4.95
N ALA A 244 9.73 -2.98 4.60
CA ALA A 244 9.72 -1.80 3.76
C ALA A 244 9.25 -2.09 2.32
N LEU A 245 9.57 -3.27 1.76
CA LEU A 245 9.03 -3.71 0.47
C LEU A 245 7.52 -3.99 0.53
N GLU A 246 7.05 -4.57 1.64
CA GLU A 246 5.62 -4.85 1.84
C GLU A 246 4.76 -3.58 1.99
N LEU A 247 5.34 -2.44 2.39
CA LEU A 247 4.61 -1.16 2.40
C LEU A 247 4.03 -0.78 1.03
N GLY A 248 4.75 -1.09 -0.04
CA GLY A 248 4.26 -0.84 -1.40
C GLY A 248 3.05 -1.71 -1.76
N THR A 249 3.02 -2.97 -1.32
CA THR A 249 1.93 -3.91 -1.61
C THR A 249 0.64 -3.56 -0.89
N LEU A 250 0.73 -2.86 0.27
CA LEU A 250 -0.43 -2.41 1.04
C LEU A 250 -1.34 -1.47 0.25
N LEU A 251 -0.79 -0.61 -0.60
CA LEU A 251 -1.59 0.29 -1.43
C LEU A 251 -2.47 -0.48 -2.42
N SER A 252 -1.92 -1.53 -3.04
CA SER A 252 -2.67 -2.39 -3.96
C SER A 252 -3.69 -3.27 -3.22
N GLY A 253 -3.32 -3.80 -2.06
CA GLY A 253 -4.17 -4.64 -1.22
C GLY A 253 -5.33 -3.88 -0.56
N ALA A 254 -5.17 -2.57 -0.35
CA ALA A 254 -6.19 -1.73 0.27
C ALA A 254 -7.49 -1.64 -0.55
N VAL A 255 -7.43 -1.76 -1.87
CA VAL A 255 -8.58 -1.61 -2.78
C VAL A 255 -9.77 -2.49 -2.37
N LEU A 256 -9.55 -3.80 -2.23
CA LEU A 256 -10.61 -4.74 -1.85
C LEU A 256 -11.08 -4.52 -0.40
N THR A 257 -10.17 -4.21 0.50
CA THR A 257 -10.50 -3.94 1.90
C THR A 257 -11.35 -2.68 2.03
N GLU A 258 -11.01 -1.60 1.31
CA GLU A 258 -11.79 -0.38 1.27
C GLU A 258 -13.20 -0.59 0.70
N GLN A 259 -13.35 -1.45 -0.31
CA GLN A 259 -14.66 -1.80 -0.86
C GLN A 259 -15.51 -2.54 0.15
N ILE A 260 -14.97 -3.58 0.82
CA ILE A 260 -15.70 -4.41 1.77
C ILE A 260 -16.19 -3.60 2.97
N PHE A 261 -15.30 -2.77 3.54
CA PHE A 261 -15.63 -1.94 4.71
C PHE A 261 -16.21 -0.57 4.33
N SER A 262 -16.48 -0.31 3.06
CA SER A 262 -16.99 0.97 2.53
C SER A 262 -16.18 2.19 3.00
N ILE A 263 -14.85 2.02 3.10
CA ILE A 263 -13.92 3.09 3.45
C ILE A 263 -13.72 3.98 2.22
N PRO A 264 -13.89 5.31 2.33
CA PRO A 264 -13.78 6.23 1.20
C PRO A 264 -12.30 6.54 0.88
N GLY A 265 -11.51 5.49 0.64
CA GLY A 265 -10.09 5.60 0.37
C GLY A 265 -9.74 5.78 -1.11
N PHE A 266 -8.45 5.75 -1.37
CA PHE A 266 -7.86 5.96 -2.68
C PHE A 266 -8.04 4.75 -3.62
N GLY A 267 -8.01 3.53 -3.04
CA GLY A 267 -8.29 2.30 -3.79
C GLY A 267 -9.75 2.20 -4.22
N LYS A 268 -10.70 2.63 -3.36
CA LYS A 268 -12.09 2.72 -3.72
C LYS A 268 -12.32 3.77 -4.82
N LEU A 269 -11.63 4.91 -4.75
CA LEU A 269 -11.73 5.97 -5.76
C LEU A 269 -11.37 5.47 -7.16
N ILE A 270 -10.32 4.65 -7.32
CA ILE A 270 -9.95 4.13 -8.64
C ILE A 270 -10.98 3.14 -9.17
N VAL A 271 -11.52 2.26 -8.34
CA VAL A 271 -12.55 1.30 -8.73
C VAL A 271 -13.80 2.04 -9.20
N ASP A 272 -14.27 2.99 -8.40
CA ASP A 272 -15.43 3.80 -8.74
C ASP A 272 -15.21 4.59 -10.05
N ALA A 273 -14.01 5.15 -10.26
CA ALA A 273 -13.65 5.88 -11.47
C ALA A 273 -13.63 4.98 -12.72
N VAL A 274 -13.10 3.76 -12.62
CA VAL A 274 -13.09 2.79 -13.73
C VAL A 274 -14.51 2.41 -14.14
N PHE A 275 -15.36 2.05 -13.17
CA PHE A 275 -16.75 1.68 -13.47
C PHE A 275 -17.58 2.84 -14.02
N ASN A 276 -17.30 4.08 -13.59
CA ASN A 276 -17.96 5.28 -14.08
C ASN A 276 -17.29 5.89 -15.32
N ARG A 277 -16.23 5.28 -15.86
CA ARG A 277 -15.45 5.79 -17.00
C ARG A 277 -14.93 7.22 -16.79
N ASP A 278 -14.57 7.53 -15.54
CA ASP A 278 -14.00 8.84 -15.18
C ASP A 278 -12.49 8.85 -15.49
N TYR A 279 -12.17 9.11 -16.74
CA TYR A 279 -10.81 8.99 -17.26
C TYR A 279 -9.80 9.87 -16.54
N ALA A 280 -10.16 11.12 -16.22
CA ALA A 280 -9.26 12.03 -15.54
C ALA A 280 -8.90 11.53 -14.14
N VAL A 281 -9.88 10.99 -13.41
CA VAL A 281 -9.66 10.38 -12.09
C VAL A 281 -8.80 9.14 -12.21
N VAL A 282 -9.07 8.23 -13.17
CA VAL A 282 -8.26 7.02 -13.37
C VAL A 282 -6.81 7.37 -13.65
N GLN A 283 -6.55 8.31 -14.58
CA GLN A 283 -5.19 8.74 -14.91
C GLN A 283 -4.47 9.36 -13.70
N GLY A 284 -5.11 10.28 -13.00
CA GLY A 284 -4.56 10.94 -11.82
C GLY A 284 -4.25 9.95 -10.70
N VAL A 285 -5.18 9.04 -10.39
CA VAL A 285 -5.04 8.05 -9.33
C VAL A 285 -3.92 7.06 -9.66
N VAL A 286 -3.85 6.50 -10.87
CA VAL A 286 -2.79 5.55 -11.25
C VAL A 286 -1.42 6.19 -11.21
N LEU A 287 -1.29 7.43 -11.71
CA LEU A 287 -0.02 8.15 -11.71
C LEU A 287 0.46 8.46 -10.27
N VAL A 288 -0.46 8.89 -9.40
CA VAL A 288 -0.15 9.12 -7.99
C VAL A 288 0.17 7.81 -7.26
N THR A 289 -0.56 6.72 -7.54
CA THR A 289 -0.25 5.38 -7.00
C THR A 289 1.18 4.97 -7.37
N ALA A 290 1.55 5.09 -8.64
CA ALA A 290 2.90 4.79 -9.10
C ALA A 290 3.96 5.66 -8.39
N THR A 291 3.69 6.96 -8.24
CA THR A 291 4.58 7.90 -7.55
C THR A 291 4.75 7.53 -6.07
N VAL A 292 3.65 7.23 -5.37
CA VAL A 292 3.69 6.82 -3.95
C VAL A 292 4.42 5.49 -3.82
N TYR A 293 4.15 4.50 -4.68
CA TYR A 293 4.83 3.21 -4.69
C TYR A 293 6.35 3.35 -4.86
N ILE A 294 6.78 4.15 -5.85
CA ILE A 294 8.20 4.42 -6.11
C ILE A 294 8.84 5.15 -4.91
N THR A 295 8.13 6.10 -4.32
CA THR A 295 8.60 6.83 -3.13
C THR A 295 8.76 5.90 -1.94
N LEU A 296 7.80 5.01 -1.68
CA LEU A 296 7.91 4.01 -0.61
C LEU A 296 9.07 3.05 -0.84
N ASN A 297 9.31 2.61 -2.09
CA ASN A 297 10.48 1.79 -2.42
C ASN A 297 11.80 2.55 -2.20
N LEU A 298 11.85 3.85 -2.53
CA LEU A 298 13.02 4.68 -2.23
C LEU A 298 13.27 4.79 -0.72
N VAL A 299 12.21 4.98 0.07
CA VAL A 299 12.28 4.97 1.54
C VAL A 299 12.80 3.62 2.05
N ALA A 300 12.32 2.51 1.47
CA ALA A 300 12.79 1.17 1.77
C ALA A 300 14.29 0.99 1.49
N ASP A 301 14.76 1.45 0.33
CA ASP A 301 16.17 1.43 -0.04
C ASP A 301 17.04 2.26 0.92
N VAL A 302 16.57 3.45 1.30
CA VAL A 302 17.26 4.29 2.30
C VAL A 302 17.30 3.60 3.67
N ALA A 303 16.19 3.04 4.13
CA ALA A 303 16.14 2.29 5.38
C ALA A 303 17.11 1.11 5.36
N TYR A 304 17.20 0.39 4.25
CA TYR A 304 18.14 -0.71 4.08
C TYR A 304 19.61 -0.28 4.24
N ILE A 305 20.02 0.84 3.60
CA ILE A 305 21.38 1.38 3.72
C ILE A 305 21.68 1.86 5.16
N LEU A 306 20.68 2.46 5.83
CA LEU A 306 20.85 2.92 7.21
C LEU A 306 21.08 1.76 8.18
N VAL A 307 20.34 0.66 7.98
CA VAL A 307 20.43 -0.54 8.84
C VAL A 307 21.66 -1.39 8.51
N ASN A 308 22.14 -1.39 7.27
CA ASN A 308 23.32 -2.16 6.84
C ASN A 308 24.52 -1.26 6.52
N PRO A 309 25.41 -0.96 7.49
CA PRO A 309 26.53 -0.06 7.27
C PRO A 309 27.56 -0.54 6.23
N ARG A 310 27.58 -1.85 5.90
CA ARG A 310 28.49 -2.42 4.90
C ARG A 310 28.21 -1.96 3.48
N LEU A 311 27.03 -1.37 3.25
CA LEU A 311 26.61 -0.84 1.94
C LEU A 311 26.83 0.67 1.80
N ARG A 312 27.46 1.30 2.79
CA ARG A 312 27.76 2.75 2.76
C ARG A 312 29.03 3.10 1.98
N GLY A 313 29.76 2.08 1.50
CA GLY A 313 30.96 2.23 0.68
C GLY A 313 30.67 2.60 -0.77
#